data_60678d5cf1567742a7093694d842cd0c
#
_entry.id   60678d5cf1567742a7093694d842cd0c
#
_cell.length_a   1.000
_cell.length_b   1.000
_cell.length_c   1.000
_cell.angle_alpha   90.00
_cell.angle_beta   90.00
_cell.angle_gamma   90.00
#
_symmetry.space_group_name_H-M   'P 1'
#
loop_
_entity.id
_entity.type
_entity.pdbx_description
1 polymer ?
#
loop_
_entity_poly.entity_id
_entity_poly.type
_entity_poly.pdbx_seq_one_letter_code
_entity_poly.pdbx_strand_id
1 'polypeptide(L)' 'MIDKIKDNIVSLKGKKIKFRYNGSRNQIEEFEGIITNCYNFVFIIDVGNINKSFSYSDVLIGNLDINI' A
#
# COMPACT_ATOMS: atom_id res chain seq x y z
N MET A 1 12.89 1.54 -10.98
CA MET A 1 12.60 0.92 -9.70
C MET A 1 11.18 1.17 -9.24
N ILE A 2 10.74 2.42 -9.20
CA ILE A 2 9.34 2.72 -8.85
C ILE A 2 8.37 2.11 -9.87
N ASP A 3 8.76 2.01 -11.13
CA ASP A 3 7.93 1.42 -12.17
C ASP A 3 7.58 -0.04 -11.87
N LYS A 4 8.53 -0.81 -11.37
CA LYS A 4 8.27 -2.21 -11.00
C LYS A 4 7.32 -2.29 -9.82
N ILE A 5 7.49 -1.43 -8.85
CA ILE A 5 6.61 -1.38 -7.69
C ILE A 5 5.20 -1.00 -8.11
N LYS A 6 5.08 0.01 -8.95
CA LYS A 6 3.79 0.43 -9.49
C LYS A 6 3.11 -0.72 -10.24
N ASP A 7 3.85 -1.44 -11.08
CA ASP A 7 3.31 -2.58 -11.81
C ASP A 7 2.81 -3.67 -10.86
N ASN A 8 3.55 -3.96 -9.80
CA ASN A 8 3.13 -4.92 -8.79
C ASN A 8 1.85 -4.48 -8.09
N ILE A 9 1.78 -3.21 -7.70
CA ILE A 9 0.62 -2.65 -7.03
C ILE A 9 -0.60 -2.72 -7.95
N VAL A 10 -0.43 -2.35 -9.21
CA VAL A 10 -1.53 -2.41 -10.18
C VAL A 10 -2.02 -3.84 -10.36
N SER A 11 -1.11 -4.82 -10.38
CA SER A 11 -1.48 -6.22 -10.54
C SER A 11 -2.26 -6.75 -9.33
N LEU A 12 -2.11 -6.13 -8.17
CA LEU A 12 -2.80 -6.52 -6.94
C LEU A 12 -4.13 -5.79 -6.76
N LYS A 13 -4.45 -4.86 -7.67
CA LYS A 13 -5.67 -4.06 -7.58
C LYS A 13 -6.90 -4.98 -7.56
N GLY A 14 -7.81 -4.69 -6.65
CA GLY A 14 -9.04 -5.47 -6.49
C GLY A 14 -8.94 -6.67 -5.58
N LYS A 15 -7.74 -6.99 -5.11
CA LYS A 15 -7.53 -8.10 -4.19
C LYS A 15 -7.46 -7.62 -2.75
N LYS A 16 -8.03 -8.41 -1.84
CA LYS A 16 -7.95 -8.12 -0.42
C LYS A 16 -6.59 -8.58 0.09
N ILE A 17 -5.82 -7.66 0.65
CA ILE A 17 -4.44 -7.88 1.02
C ILE A 17 -4.19 -7.36 2.42
N LYS A 18 -3.30 -8.00 3.16
CA LYS A 18 -2.84 -7.51 4.44
C LYS A 18 -1.64 -6.60 4.24
N PHE A 19 -1.69 -5.46 4.91
CA PHE A 19 -0.64 -4.45 4.85
C PHE A 19 -0.09 -4.22 6.24
N ARG A 20 1.19 -3.90 6.29
CA ARG A 20 1.85 -3.53 7.53
C ARG A 20 2.61 -2.24 7.28
N TYR A 21 2.19 -1.19 7.96
CA TYR A 21 2.83 0.11 7.84
C TYR A 21 3.70 0.37 9.05
N ASN A 22 4.97 0.65 8.80
CA ASN A 22 5.92 0.99 9.85
C ASN A 22 6.02 2.52 9.90
N GLY A 23 5.21 3.12 10.74
CA GLY A 23 5.20 4.56 10.92
C GLY A 23 6.39 5.05 11.75
N SER A 24 6.42 6.36 11.99
CA SER A 24 7.46 6.95 12.82
C SER A 24 7.34 6.48 14.27
N ARG A 25 8.45 6.53 15.01
CA ARG A 25 8.50 6.19 16.45
C ARG A 25 8.15 4.73 16.74
N ASN A 26 8.56 3.82 15.87
CA ASN A 26 8.37 2.38 16.06
C ASN A 26 6.91 1.97 16.18
N GLN A 27 6.00 2.77 15.66
CA GLN A 27 4.59 2.40 15.60
C GLN A 27 4.34 1.56 14.36
N ILE A 28 3.85 0.35 14.57
CA ILE A 28 3.51 -0.55 13.48
C ILE A 28 1.99 -0.65 13.43
N GLU A 29 1.44 -0.39 12.25
CA GLU A 29 0.00 -0.47 12.00
C GLU A 29 -0.24 -1.60 11.01
N GLU A 30 -1.10 -2.53 11.38
CA GLU A 30 -1.49 -3.63 10.49
C GLU A 30 -2.95 -3.44 10.11
N PHE A 31 -3.24 -3.60 8.84
CA PHE A 31 -4.61 -3.48 8.35
C PHE A 31 -4.80 -4.32 7.09
N GLU A 32 -6.05 -4.58 6.79
CA GLU A 32 -6.44 -5.35 5.63
C GLU A 32 -7.30 -4.47 4.73
N GLY A 33 -7.04 -4.49 3.44
CA GLY A 33 -7.78 -3.65 2.53
C GLY A 33 -7.63 -4.07 1.08
N ILE A 34 -8.28 -3.30 0.22
CA ILE A 34 -8.30 -3.55 -1.23
C ILE A 34 -7.73 -2.31 -1.92
N ILE A 35 -6.77 -2.53 -2.82
CA ILE A 35 -6.25 -1.45 -3.64
C ILE A 35 -7.30 -1.10 -4.68
N THR A 36 -7.81 0.12 -4.63
CA THR A 36 -8.90 0.56 -5.50
C THR A 36 -8.43 1.43 -6.65
N ASN A 37 -7.45 2.29 -6.41
CA ASN A 37 -6.95 3.23 -7.42
C ASN A 37 -5.44 3.32 -7.35
N CYS A 38 -4.82 3.44 -8.52
CA CYS A 38 -3.38 3.62 -8.64
C CYS A 38 -3.10 4.86 -9.48
N TYR A 39 -2.40 5.81 -8.90
CA TYR A 39 -2.04 7.07 -9.57
C TYR A 39 -0.54 7.07 -9.88
N ASN A 40 -0.03 8.17 -10.39
CA ASN A 40 1.38 8.24 -10.80
C ASN A 40 2.36 8.08 -9.63
N PHE A 41 2.03 8.64 -8.47
CA PHE A 41 2.93 8.63 -7.32
C PHE A 41 2.34 7.96 -6.09
N VAL A 42 1.04 7.79 -6.04
CA VAL A 42 0.35 7.26 -4.88
C VAL A 42 -0.70 6.23 -5.30
N PHE A 43 -1.11 5.41 -4.37
CA PHE A 43 -2.22 4.48 -4.57
C PHE A 43 -3.14 4.53 -3.36
N ILE A 44 -4.39 4.13 -3.58
CA ILE A 44 -5.44 4.20 -2.56
C ILE A 44 -5.81 2.78 -2.13
N ILE A 45 -5.90 2.59 -0.82
CA ILE A 45 -6.35 1.33 -0.22
C ILE A 45 -7.65 1.59 0.52
N ASP A 46 -8.69 0.84 0.17
CA ASP A 46 -9.97 0.86 0.87
C ASP A 46 -9.90 -0.14 2.03
N VAL A 47 -9.95 0.36 3.26
CA VAL A 47 -9.89 -0.47 4.45
C VAL A 47 -11.26 -0.70 5.09
N GLY A 48 -12.32 -0.43 4.35
CA GLY A 48 -13.70 -0.64 4.79
C GLY A 48 -14.45 0.67 5.05
N ASN A 49 -14.08 1.39 6.08
CA ASN A 49 -14.76 2.64 6.44
C ASN A 49 -14.08 3.87 5.88
N ILE A 50 -12.79 3.78 5.60
CA ILE A 50 -11.99 4.90 5.13
C ILE A 50 -11.05 4.44 4.03
N ASN A 51 -10.55 5.40 3.27
CA ASN A 51 -9.51 5.16 2.27
C ASN A 51 -8.18 5.67 2.81
N LYS A 52 -7.14 4.86 2.65
CA LYS A 52 -5.79 5.26 3.00
C LYS A 52 -4.98 5.47 1.74
N SER A 53 -4.13 6.49 1.75
CA SER A 53 -3.30 6.85 0.60
C SER A 53 -1.83 6.61 0.97
N PHE A 54 -1.11 5.92 0.11
CA PHE A 54 0.31 5.66 0.29
C PHE A 54 1.06 5.92 -1.00
N SER A 55 2.33 6.30 -0.88
CA SER A 55 3.17 6.48 -2.06
C SER A 55 3.87 5.17 -2.40
N TYR A 56 4.26 5.03 -3.66
CA TYR A 56 5.08 3.88 -4.07
C TYR A 56 6.45 3.91 -3.39
N SER A 57 6.92 5.09 -3.04
CA SER A 57 8.18 5.23 -2.29
C SER A 57 8.10 4.56 -0.93
N ASP A 58 6.95 4.60 -0.27
CA ASP A 58 6.78 3.92 1.02
C ASP A 58 7.01 2.41 0.89
N VAL A 59 6.59 1.84 -0.22
CA VAL A 59 6.84 0.42 -0.50
C VAL A 59 8.32 0.18 -0.78
N LEU A 60 8.91 1.06 -1.58
CA LEU A 60 10.32 0.95 -1.99
C LEU A 60 11.27 0.97 -0.80
N ILE A 61 11.04 1.88 0.15
CA ILE A 61 11.92 2.03 1.31
C ILE A 61 11.56 1.09 2.45
N GLY A 62 10.50 0.31 2.31
CA GLY A 62 10.14 -0.70 3.29
C GLY A 62 9.24 -0.21 4.42
N ASN A 63 8.70 1.00 4.33
CA ASN A 63 7.76 1.50 5.33
C ASN A 63 6.40 0.82 5.24
N LEU A 64 6.00 0.44 4.04
CA LEU A 64 4.75 -0.29 3.83
C LEU A 64 5.07 -1.66 3.27
N ASP A 65 4.77 -2.70 4.04
CA ASP A 65 4.91 -4.09 3.61
C ASP A 65 3.58 -4.62 3.13
N ILE A 66 3.63 -5.38 2.05
CA ILE A 66 2.46 -6.00 1.43
C ILE A 66 2.58 -7.50 1.65
N ASN A 67 1.68 -8.07 2.44
CA ASN A 67 1.64 -9.51 2.69
C ASN A 67 0.59 -10.15 1.77
N ILE A 68 1.10 -10.89 0.84
CA ILE A 68 0.24 -11.58 -0.13
C ILE A 68 0.03 -13.02 0.33
#